data_5cc2d11d959b7edc5a7909cdde0b8d7e
#
_entry.id   5cc2d11d959b7edc5a7909cdde0b8d7e
#
_cell.length_a   1.000
_cell.length_b   1.000
_cell.length_c   1.000
_cell.angle_alpha   90.00
_cell.angle_beta   90.00
_cell.angle_gamma   90.00
#
_symmetry.space_group_name_H-M   'P 1'
#
loop_
_entity.id
_entity.type
_entity.pdbx_description
1 polymer ?
#
loop_
_entity_poly.entity_id
_entity_poly.type
_entity_poly.pdbx_seq_one_letter_code
_entity_poly.pdbx_strand_id
1 'polypeptide(L)'
;VRSLVAVRILIAVVIGSAVAVAVGNTVGWRFALVGWVVTAGVYVVWTWLLLGRMDAHQTHEYVTREDPTRWIADTVVVSASLASLIGVGYVVAAGSRTGATAVAAALLGILAVVASWFAVHTLFTVHYARLYYSDEPGGINFHDPEPPRFRDFAYLAFTVGMTYQVSDTEIGLTSIRATVLRQALLSYLLGAVVLAVTINLIAGLGSKL
;
A
#
# COMPACT_ATOMS: atom_id res chain seq x y z
N VAL A 1 11.92 21.35 9.04
CA VAL A 1 10.60 20.68 9.02
C VAL A 1 10.89 19.18 9.07
N ARG A 2 11.09 18.65 10.28
CA ARG A 2 11.40 17.25 10.52
C ARG A 2 10.18 16.38 10.22
N SER A 3 10.36 15.35 9.40
CA SER A 3 9.51 14.16 9.26
C SER A 3 8.01 14.37 8.95
N LEU A 4 7.65 15.08 7.89
CA LEU A 4 6.25 15.13 7.43
C LEU A 4 5.66 13.73 7.19
N VAL A 5 6.49 12.74 6.83
CA VAL A 5 6.04 11.35 6.63
C VAL A 5 5.73 10.66 7.94
N ALA A 6 6.63 10.72 8.93
CA ALA A 6 6.38 10.13 10.24
C ALA A 6 5.17 10.76 10.93
N VAL A 7 5.00 12.09 10.81
CA VAL A 7 3.82 12.79 11.33
C VAL A 7 2.54 12.33 10.64
N ARG A 8 2.55 12.16 9.30
CA ARG A 8 1.38 11.65 8.56
C ARG A 8 1.01 10.24 8.98
N ILE A 9 2.00 9.36 9.10
CA ILE A 9 1.78 7.98 9.56
C ILE A 9 1.23 7.99 10.99
N LEU A 10 1.83 8.78 11.87
CA LEU A 10 1.35 8.90 13.26
C LEU A 10 -0.10 9.39 13.32
N ILE A 11 -0.44 10.44 12.58
CA ILE A 11 -1.82 10.95 12.51
C ILE A 11 -2.77 9.88 11.94
N ALA A 12 -2.38 9.20 10.87
CA ALA A 12 -3.18 8.14 10.30
C ALA A 12 -3.42 6.99 11.30
N VAL A 13 -2.38 6.58 12.03
CA VAL A 13 -2.49 5.56 13.10
C VAL A 13 -3.40 6.03 14.24
N VAL A 14 -3.27 7.29 14.68
CA VAL A 14 -4.12 7.85 15.74
C VAL A 14 -5.59 7.87 15.30
N ILE A 15 -5.87 8.33 14.07
CA ILE A 15 -7.24 8.36 13.54
C ILE A 15 -7.77 6.92 13.41
N GLY A 16 -7.02 6.01 12.83
CA GLY A 16 -7.44 4.61 12.68
C GLY A 16 -7.67 3.91 14.01
N SER A 17 -6.80 4.15 15.00
CA SER A 17 -6.97 3.61 16.35
C SER A 17 -8.20 4.19 17.06
N ALA A 18 -8.45 5.50 16.93
CA ALA A 18 -9.63 6.13 17.50
C ALA A 18 -10.93 5.55 16.91
N VAL A 19 -10.98 5.37 15.58
CA VAL A 19 -12.12 4.75 14.92
C VAL A 19 -12.26 3.29 15.35
N ALA A 20 -11.16 2.52 15.43
CA ALA A 20 -11.19 1.14 15.88
C ALA A 20 -11.80 1.01 17.28
N VAL A 21 -11.38 1.85 18.22
CA VAL A 21 -11.93 1.88 19.59
C VAL A 21 -13.41 2.27 19.57
N ALA A 22 -13.80 3.31 18.81
CA ALA A 22 -15.17 3.78 18.74
C ALA A 22 -16.16 2.70 18.25
N VAL A 23 -15.72 1.86 17.29
CA VAL A 23 -16.56 0.79 16.74
C VAL A 23 -16.36 -0.57 17.42
N GLY A 24 -15.41 -0.70 18.34
CA GLY A 24 -15.03 -1.97 18.96
C GLY A 24 -16.20 -2.73 19.56
N ASN A 25 -17.12 -2.04 20.24
CA ASN A 25 -18.30 -2.63 20.85
C ASN A 25 -19.32 -3.18 19.82
N THR A 26 -19.33 -2.64 18.59
CA THR A 26 -20.28 -3.04 17.55
C THR A 26 -19.76 -4.12 16.62
N VAL A 27 -18.44 -4.08 16.32
CA VAL A 27 -17.81 -5.00 15.35
C VAL A 27 -17.00 -6.12 16.01
N GLY A 28 -16.86 -6.07 17.35
CA GLY A 28 -16.09 -7.04 18.11
C GLY A 28 -14.61 -7.06 17.67
N TRP A 29 -14.00 -8.24 17.63
CA TRP A 29 -12.59 -8.41 17.28
C TRP A 29 -12.19 -7.88 15.88
N ARG A 30 -13.15 -7.60 14.99
CA ARG A 30 -12.91 -6.99 13.66
C ARG A 30 -12.48 -5.53 13.73
N PHE A 31 -12.55 -4.90 14.92
CA PHE A 31 -12.13 -3.49 15.11
C PHE A 31 -10.72 -3.21 14.59
N ALA A 32 -9.81 -4.18 14.70
CA ALA A 32 -8.44 -4.03 14.21
C ALA A 32 -8.36 -3.85 12.68
N LEU A 33 -9.19 -4.59 11.92
CA LEU A 33 -9.26 -4.42 10.46
C LEU A 33 -9.89 -3.09 10.07
N VAL A 34 -10.91 -2.62 10.78
CA VAL A 34 -11.49 -1.29 10.56
C VAL A 34 -10.43 -0.21 10.81
N GLY A 35 -9.73 -0.30 11.92
CA GLY A 35 -8.61 0.61 12.24
C GLY A 35 -7.54 0.62 11.16
N TRP A 36 -7.17 -0.55 10.65
CA TRP A 36 -6.21 -0.67 9.57
C TRP A 36 -6.70 -0.01 8.27
N VAL A 37 -7.93 -0.31 7.82
CA VAL A 37 -8.51 0.29 6.61
C VAL A 37 -8.50 1.81 6.68
N VAL A 38 -8.89 2.37 7.84
CA VAL A 38 -8.89 3.83 8.06
C VAL A 38 -7.45 4.37 8.05
N THR A 39 -6.53 3.72 8.75
CA THR A 39 -5.11 4.14 8.79
C THR A 39 -4.51 4.16 7.38
N ALA A 40 -4.64 3.07 6.65
CA ALA A 40 -4.10 2.96 5.30
C ALA A 40 -4.78 3.94 4.33
N GLY A 41 -6.11 4.08 4.44
CA GLY A 41 -6.87 5.04 3.63
C GLY A 41 -6.43 6.48 3.86
N VAL A 42 -6.31 6.92 5.11
CA VAL A 42 -5.81 8.27 5.46
C VAL A 42 -4.39 8.47 4.93
N TYR A 43 -3.50 7.50 5.13
CA TYR A 43 -2.11 7.57 4.63
C TYR A 43 -2.07 7.71 3.11
N VAL A 44 -2.79 6.87 2.38
CA VAL A 44 -2.82 6.88 0.90
C VAL A 44 -3.41 8.20 0.40
N VAL A 45 -4.61 8.54 0.83
CA VAL A 45 -5.31 9.75 0.34
C VAL A 45 -4.47 11.00 0.63
N TRP A 46 -3.97 11.15 1.85
CA TRP A 46 -3.14 12.30 2.20
C TRP A 46 -1.87 12.37 1.35
N THR A 47 -1.19 11.23 1.18
CA THR A 47 0.02 11.16 0.37
C THR A 47 -0.26 11.60 -1.07
N TRP A 48 -1.33 11.10 -1.69
CA TRP A 48 -1.68 11.46 -3.06
C TRP A 48 -2.18 12.90 -3.25
N LEU A 49 -2.90 13.44 -2.27
CA LEU A 49 -3.29 14.86 -2.29
C LEU A 49 -2.07 15.79 -2.25
N LEU A 50 -1.00 15.36 -1.59
CA LEU A 50 0.24 16.11 -1.50
C LEU A 50 1.15 15.88 -2.70
N LEU A 51 1.48 14.62 -3.00
CA LEU A 51 2.50 14.26 -4.00
C LEU A 51 1.97 14.30 -5.43
N GLY A 52 0.70 14.00 -5.64
CA GLY A 52 0.11 13.87 -6.97
C GLY A 52 0.06 15.17 -7.80
N ARG A 53 0.32 16.33 -7.16
CA ARG A 53 0.36 17.65 -7.79
C ARG A 53 1.77 18.23 -7.93
N MET A 54 2.78 17.56 -7.38
CA MET A 54 4.16 18.03 -7.43
C MET A 54 4.73 17.90 -8.85
N ASP A 55 5.43 18.93 -9.31
CA ASP A 55 6.28 18.88 -10.49
C ASP A 55 7.61 18.16 -10.22
N ALA A 56 8.48 18.06 -11.22
CA ALA A 56 9.76 17.36 -11.09
C ALA A 56 10.70 18.03 -10.08
N HIS A 57 10.76 19.36 -10.04
CA HIS A 57 11.58 20.11 -9.10
C HIS A 57 11.10 19.91 -7.66
N GLN A 58 9.79 20.03 -7.43
CA GLN A 58 9.17 19.80 -6.13
C GLN A 58 9.35 18.34 -5.67
N THR A 59 9.27 17.38 -6.61
CA THR A 59 9.51 15.96 -6.36
C THR A 59 10.95 15.74 -5.87
N HIS A 60 11.93 16.29 -6.59
CA HIS A 60 13.34 16.23 -6.20
C HIS A 60 13.57 16.86 -4.81
N GLU A 61 13.11 18.08 -4.60
CA GLU A 61 13.24 18.74 -3.28
C GLU A 61 12.60 17.94 -2.15
N TYR A 62 11.44 17.34 -2.40
CA TYR A 62 10.73 16.56 -1.40
C TYR A 62 11.51 15.32 -0.98
N VAL A 63 12.06 14.55 -1.92
CA VAL A 63 12.73 13.30 -1.61
C VAL A 63 14.14 13.50 -1.05
N THR A 64 14.82 14.59 -1.41
CA THR A 64 16.16 14.92 -0.90
C THR A 64 16.16 15.54 0.49
N ARG A 65 15.02 16.14 0.91
CA ARG A 65 14.86 16.71 2.27
C ARG A 65 14.41 15.68 3.30
N GLU A 66 14.14 14.45 2.92
CA GLU A 66 13.57 13.45 3.83
C GLU A 66 14.58 12.81 4.77
N ASP A 67 14.10 12.49 5.99
CA ASP A 67 14.81 11.92 7.11
C ASP A 67 15.33 10.49 6.81
N PRO A 68 16.59 10.15 7.19
CA PRO A 68 17.12 8.79 7.13
C PRO A 68 16.31 7.71 7.88
N THR A 69 15.46 8.11 8.82
CA THR A 69 14.65 7.16 9.63
C THR A 69 13.41 6.62 8.91
N ARG A 70 13.18 7.00 7.66
CA ARG A 70 12.01 6.60 6.89
C ARG A 70 11.93 5.08 6.65
N TRP A 71 13.05 4.38 6.58
CA TRP A 71 13.03 2.93 6.44
C TRP A 71 12.22 2.23 7.54
N ILE A 72 12.16 2.82 8.74
CA ILE A 72 11.33 2.33 9.84
C ILE A 72 9.84 2.44 9.48
N ALA A 73 9.43 3.61 8.97
CA ALA A 73 8.05 3.83 8.54
C ALA A 73 7.65 2.88 7.41
N ASP A 74 8.54 2.69 6.43
CA ASP A 74 8.36 1.78 5.31
C ASP A 74 8.19 0.33 5.80
N THR A 75 9.05 -0.11 6.73
CA THR A 75 8.96 -1.44 7.35
C THR A 75 7.65 -1.61 8.12
N VAL A 76 7.21 -0.60 8.87
CA VAL A 76 5.95 -0.65 9.61
C VAL A 76 4.76 -0.78 8.66
N VAL A 77 4.70 0.00 7.57
CA VAL A 77 3.60 -0.08 6.60
C VAL A 77 3.56 -1.45 5.91
N VAL A 78 4.70 -1.97 5.48
CA VAL A 78 4.78 -3.30 4.85
C VAL A 78 4.38 -4.40 5.85
N SER A 79 4.92 -4.36 7.06
CA SER A 79 4.59 -5.37 8.08
C SER A 79 3.12 -5.34 8.48
N ALA A 80 2.54 -4.14 8.64
CA ALA A 80 1.13 -3.99 8.95
C ALA A 80 0.23 -4.42 7.78
N SER A 81 0.66 -4.17 6.53
CA SER A 81 -0.02 -4.68 5.34
C SER A 81 -0.05 -6.21 5.31
N LEU A 82 1.07 -6.87 5.60
CA LEU A 82 1.15 -8.33 5.67
C LEU A 82 0.34 -8.89 6.85
N ALA A 83 0.39 -8.24 8.01
CA ALA A 83 -0.41 -8.63 9.17
C ALA A 83 -1.92 -8.53 8.90
N SER A 84 -2.35 -7.53 8.11
CA SER A 84 -3.76 -7.39 7.71
C SER A 84 -4.25 -8.58 6.87
N LEU A 85 -3.38 -9.19 6.06
CA LEU A 85 -3.72 -10.37 5.26
C LEU A 85 -4.00 -11.60 6.16
N ILE A 86 -3.28 -11.74 7.27
CA ILE A 86 -3.54 -12.80 8.26
C ILE A 86 -4.93 -12.57 8.88
N GLY A 87 -5.25 -11.33 9.25
CA GLY A 87 -6.58 -10.96 9.74
C GLY A 87 -7.69 -11.26 8.75
N VAL A 88 -7.47 -10.96 7.46
CA VAL A 88 -8.42 -11.30 6.39
C VAL A 88 -8.58 -12.81 6.25
N GLY A 89 -7.50 -13.58 6.24
CA GLY A 89 -7.54 -15.05 6.22
C GLY A 89 -8.37 -15.62 7.38
N TYR A 90 -8.22 -15.06 8.57
CA TYR A 90 -9.01 -15.43 9.73
C TYR A 90 -10.51 -15.08 9.58
N VAL A 91 -10.84 -13.89 9.04
CA VAL A 91 -12.23 -13.50 8.73
C VAL A 91 -12.88 -14.50 7.77
N VAL A 92 -12.14 -14.88 6.72
CA VAL A 92 -12.61 -15.82 5.70
C VAL A 92 -12.79 -17.22 6.31
N ALA A 93 -11.83 -17.70 7.10
CA ALA A 93 -11.91 -19.01 7.76
C ALA A 93 -13.02 -19.09 8.83
N ALA A 94 -13.26 -18.01 9.56
CA ALA A 94 -14.34 -17.92 10.54
C ALA A 94 -15.74 -17.67 9.90
N GLY A 95 -15.79 -17.47 8.59
CA GLY A 95 -16.96 -16.99 7.83
C GLY A 95 -18.00 -18.04 7.47
N SER A 96 -18.08 -19.18 8.18
CA SER A 96 -19.24 -20.11 8.08
C SER A 96 -20.57 -19.54 8.62
N ARG A 97 -20.60 -18.22 8.93
CA ARG A 97 -21.81 -17.51 9.36
C ARG A 97 -22.61 -17.06 8.15
N THR A 98 -23.92 -17.20 8.23
CA THR A 98 -24.88 -16.77 7.19
C THR A 98 -25.49 -15.41 7.53
N GLY A 99 -25.90 -14.65 6.50
CA GLY A 99 -26.65 -13.39 6.67
C GLY A 99 -25.79 -12.13 6.52
N ALA A 100 -26.38 -10.98 6.85
CA ALA A 100 -25.80 -9.65 6.66
C ALA A 100 -24.40 -9.46 7.31
N THR A 101 -24.17 -10.11 8.45
CA THR A 101 -22.88 -10.04 9.15
C THR A 101 -21.74 -10.74 8.40
N ALA A 102 -22.04 -11.78 7.62
CA ALA A 102 -21.05 -12.46 6.78
C ALA A 102 -20.65 -11.57 5.58
N VAL A 103 -21.64 -10.94 4.94
CA VAL A 103 -21.39 -10.01 3.84
C VAL A 103 -20.54 -8.81 4.31
N ALA A 104 -20.90 -8.21 5.45
CA ALA A 104 -20.13 -7.10 6.01
C ALA A 104 -18.68 -7.49 6.36
N ALA A 105 -18.48 -8.70 6.88
CA ALA A 105 -17.13 -9.20 7.17
C ALA A 105 -16.31 -9.43 5.88
N ALA A 106 -16.93 -9.98 4.83
CA ALA A 106 -16.28 -10.18 3.54
C ALA A 106 -15.88 -8.83 2.89
N LEU A 107 -16.79 -7.86 2.90
CA LEU A 107 -16.51 -6.51 2.39
C LEU A 107 -15.38 -5.84 3.17
N LEU A 108 -15.36 -5.94 4.48
CA LEU A 108 -14.28 -5.43 5.31
C LEU A 108 -12.93 -6.09 4.97
N GLY A 109 -12.92 -7.40 4.75
CA GLY A 109 -11.75 -8.14 4.31
C GLY A 109 -11.22 -7.64 2.96
N ILE A 110 -12.10 -7.48 1.98
CA ILE A 110 -11.75 -6.94 0.66
C ILE A 110 -11.17 -5.52 0.80
N LEU A 111 -11.83 -4.65 1.56
CA LEU A 111 -11.36 -3.29 1.79
C LEU A 111 -9.98 -3.26 2.46
N ALA A 112 -9.71 -4.16 3.42
CA ALA A 112 -8.41 -4.25 4.08
C ALA A 112 -7.31 -4.66 3.09
N VAL A 113 -7.57 -5.61 2.20
CA VAL A 113 -6.60 -6.02 1.17
C VAL A 113 -6.37 -4.90 0.17
N VAL A 114 -7.41 -4.26 -0.33
CA VAL A 114 -7.32 -3.13 -1.27
C VAL A 114 -6.53 -1.97 -0.64
N ALA A 115 -6.83 -1.61 0.61
CA ALA A 115 -6.12 -0.56 1.32
C ALA A 115 -4.62 -0.90 1.52
N SER A 116 -4.30 -2.16 1.85
CA SER A 116 -2.92 -2.65 1.97
C SER A 116 -2.18 -2.57 0.63
N TRP A 117 -2.83 -2.98 -0.46
CA TRP A 117 -2.26 -2.93 -1.80
C TRP A 117 -1.92 -1.49 -2.20
N PHE A 118 -2.86 -0.56 -2.04
CA PHE A 118 -2.62 0.86 -2.32
C PHE A 118 -1.52 1.45 -1.43
N ALA A 119 -1.51 1.13 -0.14
CA ALA A 119 -0.50 1.63 0.80
C ALA A 119 0.91 1.17 0.41
N VAL A 120 1.08 -0.11 0.08
CA VAL A 120 2.37 -0.67 -0.34
C VAL A 120 2.86 0.00 -1.63
N HIS A 121 2.03 0.10 -2.67
CA HIS A 121 2.48 0.68 -3.95
C HIS A 121 2.68 2.19 -3.87
N THR A 122 1.93 2.91 -3.05
CA THR A 122 2.19 4.32 -2.72
C THR A 122 3.56 4.49 -2.05
N LEU A 123 3.92 3.58 -1.15
CA LEU A 123 5.23 3.56 -0.51
C LEU A 123 6.35 3.32 -1.52
N PHE A 124 6.21 2.32 -2.40
CA PHE A 124 7.20 2.07 -3.45
C PHE A 124 7.33 3.22 -4.44
N THR A 125 6.23 3.94 -4.76
CA THR A 125 6.28 5.17 -5.56
C THR A 125 7.28 6.17 -4.99
N VAL A 126 7.17 6.45 -3.70
CA VAL A 126 8.06 7.39 -3.03
C VAL A 126 9.48 6.83 -2.90
N HIS A 127 9.61 5.52 -2.73
CA HIS A 127 10.91 4.85 -2.64
C HIS A 127 11.68 4.92 -3.98
N TYR A 128 11.01 4.70 -5.12
CA TYR A 128 11.62 4.86 -6.45
C TYR A 128 12.04 6.31 -6.73
N ALA A 129 11.19 7.29 -6.40
CA ALA A 129 11.53 8.68 -6.54
C ALA A 129 12.80 9.03 -5.76
N ARG A 130 12.93 8.50 -4.55
CA ARG A 130 14.12 8.68 -3.72
C ARG A 130 15.35 8.01 -4.35
N LEU A 131 15.27 6.74 -4.76
CA LEU A 131 16.39 6.04 -5.38
C LEU A 131 16.86 6.74 -6.66
N TYR A 132 15.93 7.34 -7.41
CA TYR A 132 16.25 8.09 -8.62
C TYR A 132 16.99 9.40 -8.32
N TYR A 133 16.59 10.12 -7.26
CA TYR A 133 17.09 11.47 -6.94
C TYR A 133 18.14 11.51 -5.80
N SER A 134 18.57 10.35 -5.27
CA SER A 134 19.43 10.31 -4.06
C SER A 134 20.85 10.83 -4.27
N ASP A 135 21.43 10.61 -5.44
CA ASP A 135 22.78 11.06 -5.83
C ASP A 135 22.71 11.85 -7.15
N GLU A 136 23.37 11.36 -8.20
CA GLU A 136 23.11 11.85 -9.55
C GLU A 136 21.76 11.28 -10.02
N PRO A 137 20.80 12.15 -10.41
CA PRO A 137 19.49 11.68 -10.86
C PRO A 137 19.58 10.66 -12.00
N GLY A 138 18.98 9.48 -11.81
CA GLY A 138 19.07 8.45 -12.84
C GLY A 138 18.71 7.03 -12.39
N GLY A 139 19.10 6.07 -13.19
CA GLY A 139 18.90 4.64 -12.91
C GLY A 139 17.54 4.09 -13.32
N ILE A 140 16.58 4.95 -13.69
CA ILE A 140 15.32 4.59 -14.34
C ILE A 140 15.18 5.48 -15.57
N ASN A 141 15.02 4.88 -16.74
CA ASN A 141 14.74 5.59 -17.98
C ASN A 141 13.23 5.47 -18.30
N PHE A 142 12.52 6.58 -18.25
CA PHE A 142 11.09 6.66 -18.57
C PHE A 142 10.85 7.00 -20.05
N HIS A 143 11.92 7.15 -20.85
CA HIS A 143 11.87 7.57 -22.27
C HIS A 143 11.18 8.93 -22.46
N ASP A 144 11.23 9.80 -21.45
CA ASP A 144 10.73 11.15 -21.47
C ASP A 144 11.92 12.13 -21.34
N PRO A 145 12.00 13.20 -22.15
CA PRO A 145 13.04 14.23 -22.03
C PRO A 145 12.91 15.07 -20.75
N GLU A 146 11.71 15.13 -20.15
CA GLU A 146 11.49 15.85 -18.90
C GLU A 146 11.89 15.03 -17.67
N PRO A 147 12.41 15.68 -16.60
CA PRO A 147 12.68 14.99 -15.34
C PRO A 147 11.40 14.41 -14.74
N PRO A 148 11.47 13.17 -14.19
CA PRO A 148 10.29 12.47 -13.71
C PRO A 148 9.67 13.09 -12.45
N ARG A 149 8.34 13.04 -12.37
CA ARG A 149 7.51 13.47 -11.23
C ARG A 149 7.06 12.25 -10.43
N PHE A 150 6.42 12.47 -9.30
CA PHE A 150 5.84 11.37 -8.53
C PHE A 150 4.89 10.48 -9.33
N ARG A 151 4.18 11.02 -10.34
CA ARG A 151 3.28 10.24 -11.20
C ARG A 151 4.00 9.20 -12.05
N ASP A 152 5.22 9.50 -12.50
CA ASP A 152 6.02 8.58 -13.31
C ASP A 152 6.54 7.42 -12.46
N PHE A 153 6.99 7.73 -11.25
CA PHE A 153 7.33 6.69 -10.27
C PHE A 153 6.12 5.88 -9.81
N ALA A 154 4.94 6.51 -9.75
CA ALA A 154 3.71 5.81 -9.47
C ALA A 154 3.35 4.84 -10.61
N TYR A 155 3.46 5.29 -11.85
CA TYR A 155 3.27 4.43 -13.01
C TYR A 155 4.11 3.15 -12.88
N LEU A 156 5.41 3.28 -12.64
CA LEU A 156 6.29 2.13 -12.41
C LEU A 156 5.81 1.26 -11.23
N ALA A 157 5.58 1.87 -10.06
CA ALA A 157 5.24 1.13 -8.85
C ALA A 157 3.91 0.37 -9.00
N PHE A 158 2.90 1.00 -9.56
CA PHE A 158 1.59 0.38 -9.74
C PHE A 158 1.57 -0.65 -10.87
N THR A 159 2.33 -0.43 -11.96
CA THR A 159 2.51 -1.42 -13.03
C THR A 159 3.16 -2.69 -12.49
N VAL A 160 4.27 -2.57 -11.75
CA VAL A 160 4.91 -3.73 -11.08
C VAL A 160 3.93 -4.36 -10.07
N GLY A 161 3.12 -3.55 -9.39
CA GLY A 161 2.08 -4.03 -8.46
C GLY A 161 1.01 -4.90 -9.11
N MET A 162 0.62 -4.59 -10.34
CA MET A 162 -0.43 -5.29 -11.09
C MET A 162 0.10 -6.44 -11.94
N THR A 163 1.30 -6.31 -12.49
CA THR A 163 1.81 -7.20 -13.54
C THR A 163 3.05 -7.99 -13.14
N TYR A 164 3.68 -7.64 -12.03
CA TYR A 164 4.94 -8.22 -11.54
C TYR A 164 6.14 -8.00 -12.47
N GLN A 165 6.02 -7.09 -13.45
CA GLN A 165 7.04 -6.82 -14.45
C GLN A 165 7.27 -5.33 -14.67
N VAL A 166 8.42 -5.00 -15.26
CA VAL A 166 8.73 -3.70 -15.86
C VAL A 166 8.51 -3.84 -17.36
N SER A 167 7.72 -2.95 -17.97
CA SER A 167 7.31 -3.10 -19.38
C SER A 167 8.05 -2.16 -20.33
N ASP A 168 7.89 -0.85 -20.13
CA ASP A 168 8.30 0.22 -21.03
C ASP A 168 9.33 1.18 -20.40
N THR A 169 9.73 0.92 -19.17
CA THR A 169 10.82 1.65 -18.48
C THR A 169 12.06 0.77 -18.38
N GLU A 170 13.24 1.38 -18.49
CA GLU A 170 14.51 0.65 -18.35
C GLU A 170 15.12 0.89 -16.98
N ILE A 171 15.46 -0.20 -16.28
CA ILE A 171 16.11 -0.12 -14.96
C ILE A 171 17.61 -0.36 -15.11
N GLY A 172 18.39 0.71 -15.09
CA GLY A 172 19.85 0.68 -15.27
C GLY A 172 20.62 0.22 -14.02
N LEU A 173 20.20 0.63 -12.82
CA LEU A 173 20.92 0.37 -11.57
C LEU A 173 20.51 -0.94 -10.90
N THR A 174 21.52 -1.70 -10.43
CA THR A 174 21.31 -2.97 -9.72
C THR A 174 20.54 -2.78 -8.41
N SER A 175 20.74 -1.69 -7.69
CA SER A 175 20.02 -1.35 -6.45
C SER A 175 18.52 -1.17 -6.71
N ILE A 176 18.17 -0.50 -7.80
CA ILE A 176 16.77 -0.31 -8.21
C ILE A 176 16.17 -1.63 -8.68
N ARG A 177 16.91 -2.46 -9.47
CA ARG A 177 16.47 -3.80 -9.85
C ARG A 177 16.15 -4.68 -8.63
N ALA A 178 16.98 -4.63 -7.59
CA ALA A 178 16.73 -5.35 -6.35
C ALA A 178 15.45 -4.88 -5.64
N THR A 179 15.16 -3.59 -5.69
CA THR A 179 13.92 -3.01 -5.15
C THR A 179 12.69 -3.43 -5.96
N VAL A 180 12.79 -3.41 -7.29
CA VAL A 180 11.73 -3.89 -8.19
C VAL A 180 11.41 -5.37 -7.92
N LEU A 181 12.44 -6.20 -7.76
CA LEU A 181 12.25 -7.62 -7.44
C LEU A 181 11.54 -7.81 -6.09
N ARG A 182 11.94 -7.07 -5.05
CA ARG A 182 11.26 -7.13 -3.74
C ARG A 182 9.79 -6.71 -3.84
N GLN A 183 9.50 -5.66 -4.60
CA GLN A 183 8.13 -5.22 -4.84
C GLN A 183 7.34 -6.27 -5.62
N ALA A 184 7.89 -6.84 -6.68
CA ALA A 184 7.22 -7.86 -7.49
C ALA A 184 6.88 -9.10 -6.66
N LEU A 185 7.81 -9.59 -5.81
CA LEU A 185 7.56 -10.71 -4.90
C LEU A 185 6.47 -10.40 -3.87
N LEU A 186 6.47 -9.18 -3.31
CA LEU A 186 5.45 -8.74 -2.38
C LEU A 186 4.09 -8.61 -3.08
N SER A 187 4.06 -8.07 -4.30
CA SER A 187 2.86 -7.94 -5.12
C SER A 187 2.27 -9.30 -5.49
N TYR A 188 3.13 -10.27 -5.83
CA TYR A 188 2.71 -11.65 -6.08
C TYR A 188 2.04 -12.28 -4.85
N LEU A 189 2.63 -12.09 -3.67
CA LEU A 189 2.06 -12.59 -2.41
C LEU A 189 0.70 -11.94 -2.12
N LEU A 190 0.59 -10.61 -2.26
CA LEU A 190 -0.66 -9.87 -2.08
C LEU A 190 -1.72 -10.34 -3.09
N GLY A 191 -1.35 -10.49 -4.36
CA GLY A 191 -2.24 -10.96 -5.42
C GLY A 191 -2.74 -12.40 -5.18
N ALA A 192 -1.88 -13.29 -4.70
CA ALA A 192 -2.26 -14.66 -4.35
C ALA A 192 -3.30 -14.70 -3.21
N VAL A 193 -3.16 -13.83 -2.21
CA VAL A 193 -4.14 -13.71 -1.13
C VAL A 193 -5.47 -13.15 -1.64
N VAL A 194 -5.44 -12.10 -2.49
CA VAL A 194 -6.65 -11.56 -3.15
C VAL A 194 -7.40 -12.67 -3.88
N LEU A 195 -6.68 -13.46 -4.68
CA LEU A 195 -7.27 -14.56 -5.44
C LEU A 195 -7.89 -15.62 -4.52
N ALA A 196 -7.16 -16.04 -3.48
CA ALA A 196 -7.64 -17.02 -2.51
C ALA A 196 -8.92 -16.55 -1.78
N VAL A 197 -8.97 -15.28 -1.36
CA VAL A 197 -10.15 -14.67 -0.74
C VAL A 197 -11.33 -14.63 -1.71
N THR A 198 -11.08 -14.24 -2.95
CA THR A 198 -12.12 -14.17 -3.99
C THR A 198 -12.71 -15.54 -4.31
N ILE A 199 -11.87 -16.56 -4.50
CA ILE A 199 -12.32 -17.94 -4.75
C ILE A 199 -13.15 -18.45 -3.57
N ASN A 200 -12.70 -18.22 -2.34
CA ASN A 200 -13.42 -18.67 -1.15
C ASN A 200 -14.79 -17.98 -1.02
N LEU A 201 -14.87 -16.70 -1.34
CA LEU A 201 -16.13 -15.94 -1.32
C LEU A 201 -17.13 -16.49 -2.36
N ILE A 202 -16.67 -16.74 -3.59
CA ILE A 202 -17.50 -17.29 -4.67
C ILE A 202 -17.97 -18.70 -4.31
N ALA A 203 -17.09 -19.56 -3.81
CA ALA A 203 -17.45 -20.92 -3.38
C ALA A 203 -18.48 -20.92 -2.25
N GLY A 204 -18.34 -19.99 -1.29
CA GLY A 204 -19.31 -19.82 -0.20
C GLY A 204 -20.69 -19.31 -0.64
N LEU A 205 -20.76 -18.58 -1.75
CA LEU A 205 -22.03 -18.17 -2.35
C LEU A 205 -22.68 -19.32 -3.14
N GLY A 206 -21.89 -20.09 -3.90
CA GLY A 206 -22.37 -21.20 -4.72
C GLY A 206 -22.92 -22.39 -3.90
N SER A 207 -22.45 -22.59 -2.67
CA SER A 207 -22.93 -23.64 -1.78
C SER A 207 -24.31 -23.34 -1.15
N LYS A 208 -24.88 -22.19 -1.46
CA LYS A 208 -26.20 -21.72 -0.91
C LYS A 208 -27.29 -21.59 -1.98
N LEU A 209 -26.94 -21.88 -3.24
CA LEU A 209 -27.88 -22.04 -4.35
C LEU A 209 -28.18 -23.52 -4.57
#